data_aa942a9c6e6d7f1c1342f8806a9d47a9
#
_entry.id   aa942a9c6e6d7f1c1342f8806a9d47a9
#
_cell.length_a   1.000
_cell.length_b   1.000
_cell.length_c   1.000
_cell.angle_alpha   90.00
_cell.angle_beta   90.00
_cell.angle_gamma   90.00
#
_symmetry.space_group_name_H-M   'P 1'
#
loop_
_entity.id
_entity.type
_entity.pdbx_description
1 polymer ?
#
loop_
_entity_poly.entity_id
_entity_poly.type
_entity_poly.pdbx_seq_one_letter_code
_entity_poly.pdbx_strand_id
1 'polypeptide(L)'
;MLSNMHFLCGGRIVWGEITQTMYRAAGGEEHEPDGLASEMRGMTGVEVSILIHEIPEGGLRAGFRSKGLFDVSRIAVELGGGGHVNASGCYVKGDYEAIKKNLLEISVRHMGE
;
A
#
# COMPACT_ATOMS: atom_id res chain seq x y z
N MET A 1 9.34 12.24 3.42
CA MET A 1 9.38 11.18 4.41
C MET A 1 9.85 9.86 3.83
N LEU A 2 11.07 9.87 3.35
CA LEU A 2 11.62 8.68 2.71
C LEU A 2 11.77 7.51 3.67
N SER A 3 11.86 7.83 4.98
CA SER A 3 12.01 6.80 5.99
C SER A 3 10.79 5.87 6.09
N ASN A 4 9.66 6.27 5.50
CA ASN A 4 8.45 5.47 5.55
C ASN A 4 8.27 4.57 4.34
N MET A 5 9.25 4.58 3.43
CA MET A 5 9.17 3.78 2.21
C MET A 5 10.03 2.53 2.33
N HIS A 6 9.49 1.43 1.86
CA HIS A 6 10.16 0.15 1.86
C HIS A 6 10.07 -0.47 0.47
N PHE A 7 11.04 -1.29 0.11
CA PHE A 7 11.10 -1.88 -1.23
C PHE A 7 11.08 -3.39 -1.17
N LEU A 8 10.43 -3.99 -2.15
CA LEU A 8 10.36 -5.45 -2.32
C LEU A 8 10.61 -5.80 -3.77
N CYS A 9 10.93 -7.04 -4.03
CA CYS A 9 11.14 -7.54 -5.39
C CYS A 9 12.17 -6.75 -6.16
N GLY A 10 13.32 -6.47 -5.52
CA GLY A 10 14.41 -5.76 -6.17
C GLY A 10 14.07 -4.33 -6.54
N GLY A 11 13.12 -3.71 -5.84
CA GLY A 11 12.72 -2.34 -6.10
C GLY A 11 11.53 -2.21 -7.04
N ARG A 12 10.95 -3.32 -7.46
CA ARG A 12 9.77 -3.26 -8.33
C ARG A 12 8.50 -2.89 -7.56
N ILE A 13 8.47 -3.18 -6.26
CA ILE A 13 7.38 -2.77 -5.37
C ILE A 13 7.94 -1.77 -4.37
N VAL A 14 7.25 -0.66 -4.19
CA VAL A 14 7.52 0.25 -3.07
C VAL A 14 6.24 0.33 -2.24
N TRP A 15 6.37 0.31 -0.91
CA TRP A 15 5.21 0.48 -0.06
C TRP A 15 5.54 1.39 1.10
N GLY A 16 4.52 2.06 1.60
CA GLY A 16 4.64 2.91 2.77
C GLY A 16 3.42 2.73 3.64
N GLU A 17 3.54 3.12 4.91
CA GLU A 17 2.41 3.00 5.81
C GLU A 17 2.25 4.27 6.65
N ILE A 18 1.00 4.54 7.01
CA ILE A 18 0.65 5.62 7.91
C ILE A 18 -0.05 4.98 9.09
N THR A 19 0.65 4.92 10.22
CA THR A 19 0.13 4.29 11.42
C THR A 19 -0.61 5.30 12.29
N GLN A 20 -1.35 4.83 13.27
CA GLN A 20 -2.04 5.72 14.19
C GLN A 20 -1.05 6.55 15.00
N THR A 21 0.11 6.00 15.32
CA THR A 21 1.16 6.75 15.99
C THR A 21 1.63 7.91 15.11
N MET A 22 1.85 7.67 13.83
CA MET A 22 2.27 8.71 12.89
C MET A 22 1.17 9.76 12.71
N TYR A 23 -0.07 9.31 12.64
CA TYR A 23 -1.21 10.20 12.52
C TYR A 23 -1.28 11.16 13.71
N ARG A 24 -1.15 10.63 14.92
CA ARG A 24 -1.18 11.46 16.13
C ARG A 24 0.01 12.42 16.20
N ALA A 25 1.18 11.96 15.76
CA ALA A 25 2.38 12.80 15.72
C ALA A 25 2.22 13.98 14.78
N ALA A 26 1.40 13.82 13.74
CA ALA A 26 1.14 14.89 12.77
C ALA A 26 -0.03 15.80 13.19
N GLY A 27 -0.47 15.70 14.43
CA GLY A 27 -1.53 16.55 14.93
C GLY A 27 -2.94 16.00 14.72
N GLY A 28 -3.05 14.72 14.37
CA GLY A 28 -4.35 14.08 14.20
C GLY A 28 -5.06 14.44 12.91
N GLU A 29 -4.36 14.98 11.95
CA GLU A 29 -4.96 15.32 10.67
C GLU A 29 -5.06 14.09 9.78
N GLU A 30 -6.19 13.96 9.13
CA GLU A 30 -6.53 12.75 8.41
C GLU A 30 -6.11 12.82 6.95
N HIS A 31 -4.82 12.90 6.71
CA HIS A 31 -4.31 12.91 5.35
C HIS A 31 -2.91 12.31 5.34
N GLU A 32 -2.52 11.83 4.19
CA GLU A 32 -1.18 11.27 4.03
C GLU A 32 -0.14 12.38 3.97
N PRO A 33 1.11 12.06 4.28
CA PRO A 33 2.19 13.03 4.13
C PRO A 33 2.23 13.54 2.69
N ASP A 34 2.49 14.83 2.55
CA ASP A 34 2.47 15.49 1.26
C ASP A 34 3.37 14.77 0.25
N GLY A 35 2.77 14.38 -0.86
CA GLY A 35 3.50 13.84 -1.97
C GLY A 35 3.97 12.40 -1.84
N LEU A 36 3.65 11.71 -0.73
CA LEU A 36 4.15 10.35 -0.55
C LEU A 36 3.71 9.43 -1.69
N ALA A 37 2.42 9.42 -2.01
CA ALA A 37 1.92 8.56 -3.08
C ALA A 37 2.52 8.95 -4.43
N SER A 38 2.61 10.25 -4.71
CA SER A 38 3.23 10.72 -5.95
C SER A 38 4.68 10.34 -6.03
N GLU A 39 5.39 10.50 -4.91
CA GLU A 39 6.81 10.19 -4.85
C GLU A 39 7.06 8.72 -5.15
N MET A 40 6.25 7.85 -4.56
CA MET A 40 6.36 6.41 -4.79
C MET A 40 6.10 6.07 -6.25
N ARG A 41 5.06 6.67 -6.84
CA ARG A 41 4.73 6.39 -8.25
C ARG A 41 5.78 6.87 -9.22
N GLY A 42 6.51 7.92 -8.85
CA GLY A 42 7.51 8.52 -9.73
C GLY A 42 8.87 7.85 -9.72
N MET A 43 9.07 6.86 -8.85
CA MET A 43 10.38 6.23 -8.72
C MET A 43 10.72 5.35 -9.91
N THR A 44 11.96 5.49 -10.39
CA THR A 44 12.45 4.67 -11.48
C THR A 44 12.52 3.20 -11.06
N GLY A 45 12.03 2.32 -11.93
CA GLY A 45 12.08 0.88 -11.69
C GLY A 45 10.93 0.35 -10.86
N VAL A 46 10.12 1.22 -10.28
CA VAL A 46 8.97 0.79 -9.49
C VAL A 46 7.79 0.49 -10.42
N GLU A 47 7.24 -0.71 -10.30
CA GLU A 47 6.06 -1.11 -11.09
C GLU A 47 4.77 -0.99 -10.27
N VAL A 48 4.86 -1.24 -8.95
CA VAL A 48 3.70 -1.22 -8.07
C VAL A 48 4.02 -0.37 -6.85
N SER A 49 3.09 0.51 -6.48
CA SER A 49 3.19 1.25 -5.23
C SER A 49 1.99 0.94 -4.36
N ILE A 50 2.23 0.78 -3.06
CA ILE A 50 1.20 0.42 -2.09
C ILE A 50 1.26 1.40 -0.93
N LEU A 51 0.12 2.03 -0.63
CA LEU A 51 0.03 2.91 0.53
C LEU A 51 -0.96 2.32 1.51
N ILE A 52 -0.50 2.08 2.73
CA ILE A 52 -1.27 1.40 3.75
C ILE A 52 -1.60 2.40 4.87
N HIS A 53 -2.88 2.45 5.25
CA HIS A 53 -3.35 3.28 6.37
C HIS A 53 -3.87 2.37 7.47
N GLU A 54 -3.31 2.52 8.67
CA GLU A 54 -3.85 1.82 9.84
C GLU A 54 -5.16 2.48 10.25
N ILE A 55 -6.16 1.66 10.56
CA ILE A 55 -7.49 2.15 10.92
C ILE A 55 -7.65 2.09 12.44
N PRO A 56 -8.15 3.17 13.08
CA PRO A 56 -8.27 3.22 14.54
C PRO A 56 -9.05 2.05 15.13
N GLU A 57 -10.07 1.57 14.44
CA GLU A 57 -10.91 0.48 14.93
C GLU A 57 -10.28 -0.89 14.74
N GLY A 58 -9.14 -0.94 14.09
CA GLY A 58 -8.46 -2.19 13.78
C GLY A 58 -8.50 -2.50 12.30
N GLY A 59 -7.37 -3.01 11.79
CA GLY A 59 -7.24 -3.34 10.39
C GLY A 59 -6.58 -2.24 9.59
N LEU A 60 -6.72 -2.31 8.27
CA LEU A 60 -6.07 -1.35 7.40
C LEU A 60 -6.89 -1.07 6.15
N ARG A 61 -6.59 0.06 5.54
CA ARG A 61 -7.02 0.41 4.20
C ARG A 61 -5.78 0.55 3.34
N ALA A 62 -5.80 -0.02 2.16
CA ALA A 62 -4.63 0.03 1.28
C ALA A 62 -5.03 0.48 -0.10
N GLY A 63 -4.17 1.28 -0.72
CA GLY A 63 -4.31 1.67 -2.10
C GLY A 63 -3.16 1.12 -2.91
N PHE A 64 -3.46 0.60 -4.08
CA PHE A 64 -2.48 0.01 -4.98
C PHE A 64 -2.46 0.78 -6.29
N ARG A 65 -1.27 1.06 -6.79
CA ARG A 65 -1.09 1.71 -8.09
C ARG A 65 -0.05 0.93 -8.87
N SER A 66 -0.21 0.88 -10.18
CA SER A 66 0.77 0.21 -11.01
C SER A 66 0.99 0.98 -12.31
N LYS A 67 2.09 0.67 -12.95
CA LYS A 67 2.43 1.19 -14.28
C LYS A 67 2.29 0.05 -15.28
N GLY A 68 1.93 0.40 -16.51
CA GLY A 68 1.90 -0.56 -17.59
C GLY A 68 0.81 -1.60 -17.42
N LEU A 69 1.15 -2.84 -17.62
CA LEU A 69 0.18 -3.93 -17.71
C LEU A 69 -0.07 -4.69 -16.43
N PHE A 70 0.68 -4.37 -15.38
CA PHE A 70 0.49 -5.11 -14.12
C PHE A 70 -0.86 -4.75 -13.51
N ASP A 71 -1.66 -5.79 -13.21
CA ASP A 71 -3.03 -5.62 -12.74
C ASP A 71 -3.08 -5.69 -11.22
N VAL A 72 -3.09 -4.52 -10.55
CA VAL A 72 -3.15 -4.49 -9.08
C VAL A 72 -4.54 -4.84 -8.56
N SER A 73 -5.57 -4.83 -9.39
CA SER A 73 -6.90 -5.21 -8.93
C SER A 73 -6.93 -6.67 -8.49
N ARG A 74 -6.06 -7.52 -9.04
CA ARG A 74 -5.98 -8.92 -8.64
C ARG A 74 -5.54 -9.06 -7.19
N ILE A 75 -4.62 -8.19 -6.75
CA ILE A 75 -4.20 -8.17 -5.35
C ILE A 75 -5.36 -7.71 -4.48
N ALA A 76 -6.01 -6.62 -4.87
CA ALA A 76 -7.10 -6.05 -4.09
C ALA A 76 -8.25 -7.04 -3.93
N VAL A 77 -8.60 -7.75 -4.99
CA VAL A 77 -9.70 -8.72 -4.95
C VAL A 77 -9.41 -9.84 -3.96
N GLU A 78 -8.18 -10.31 -3.89
CA GLU A 78 -7.81 -11.34 -2.92
C GLU A 78 -8.02 -10.88 -1.48
N LEU A 79 -7.96 -9.57 -1.27
CA LEU A 79 -8.13 -8.97 0.05
C LEU A 79 -9.55 -8.44 0.27
N GLY A 80 -10.45 -8.78 -0.63
CA GLY A 80 -11.85 -8.39 -0.50
C GLY A 80 -12.20 -7.04 -1.09
N GLY A 81 -11.27 -6.42 -1.80
CA GLY A 81 -11.48 -5.13 -2.42
C GLY A 81 -11.66 -5.21 -3.92
N GLY A 82 -11.19 -4.20 -4.63
CA GLY A 82 -11.29 -4.17 -6.08
C GLY A 82 -10.85 -2.82 -6.64
N GLY A 83 -11.11 -2.62 -7.92
CA GLY A 83 -10.79 -1.38 -8.60
C GLY A 83 -10.40 -1.63 -10.05
N HIS A 84 -9.47 -0.82 -10.52
CA HIS A 84 -9.01 -0.87 -11.90
C HIS A 84 -7.63 -1.51 -11.99
N VAL A 85 -7.22 -1.88 -13.18
CA VAL A 85 -5.93 -2.51 -13.43
C VAL A 85 -4.79 -1.73 -12.79
N ASN A 86 -4.79 -0.42 -12.94
CA ASN A 86 -3.68 0.41 -12.46
C ASN A 86 -3.99 1.16 -11.15
N ALA A 87 -5.18 1.00 -10.59
CA ALA A 87 -5.58 1.71 -9.40
C ALA A 87 -6.68 0.96 -8.68
N SER A 88 -6.35 0.34 -7.56
CA SER A 88 -7.32 -0.44 -6.80
C SER A 88 -7.07 -0.27 -5.30
N GLY A 89 -7.94 -0.84 -4.49
CA GLY A 89 -7.81 -0.72 -3.06
C GLY A 89 -8.61 -1.75 -2.31
N CYS A 90 -8.34 -1.82 -1.01
CA CYS A 90 -9.05 -2.73 -0.13
C CYS A 90 -9.16 -2.15 1.27
N TYR A 91 -10.09 -2.70 2.03
CA TYR A 91 -10.29 -2.35 3.43
C TYR A 91 -10.48 -3.68 4.18
N VAL A 92 -9.59 -3.98 5.11
CA VAL A 92 -9.61 -5.25 5.83
C VAL A 92 -9.61 -4.98 7.33
N LYS A 93 -10.57 -5.57 8.03
CA LYS A 93 -10.65 -5.46 9.48
C LYS A 93 -9.87 -6.56 10.15
N GLY A 94 -9.32 -6.27 11.32
CA GLY A 94 -8.62 -7.27 12.10
C GLY A 94 -7.30 -6.75 12.63
N ASP A 95 -6.37 -7.67 12.84
CA ASP A 95 -5.05 -7.34 13.37
C ASP A 95 -4.19 -6.68 12.30
N TYR A 96 -3.80 -5.43 12.54
CA TYR A 96 -3.08 -4.63 11.56
C TYR A 96 -1.81 -5.33 11.05
N GLU A 97 -0.97 -5.80 11.97
CA GLU A 97 0.30 -6.39 11.56
C GLU A 97 0.12 -7.68 10.78
N ALA A 98 -0.84 -8.52 11.19
CA ALA A 98 -1.10 -9.76 10.48
C ALA A 98 -1.65 -9.51 9.08
N ILE A 99 -2.56 -8.56 8.96
CA ILE A 99 -3.14 -8.21 7.65
C ILE A 99 -2.07 -7.59 6.75
N LYS A 100 -1.24 -6.71 7.28
CA LYS A 100 -0.17 -6.09 6.51
C LYS A 100 0.78 -7.14 5.97
N LYS A 101 1.20 -8.09 6.81
CA LYS A 101 2.09 -9.16 6.38
C LYS A 101 1.47 -9.96 5.24
N ASN A 102 0.21 -10.32 5.38
CA ASN A 102 -0.50 -11.08 4.36
C ASN A 102 -0.62 -10.30 3.05
N LEU A 103 -0.93 -9.01 3.15
CA LEU A 103 -1.03 -8.15 1.98
C LEU A 103 0.27 -8.09 1.21
N LEU A 104 1.39 -7.93 1.93
CA LEU A 104 2.68 -7.84 1.28
C LEU A 104 3.08 -9.19 0.66
N GLU A 105 2.75 -10.30 1.31
CA GLU A 105 3.03 -11.63 0.76
C GLU A 105 2.23 -11.87 -0.52
N ILE A 106 0.97 -11.48 -0.53
CA ILE A 106 0.12 -11.60 -1.72
C ILE A 106 0.70 -10.76 -2.87
N SER A 107 1.14 -9.55 -2.56
CA SER A 107 1.70 -8.66 -3.56
C SER A 107 2.97 -9.24 -4.19
N VAL A 108 3.85 -9.76 -3.36
CA VAL A 108 5.07 -10.39 -3.84
C VAL A 108 4.75 -11.59 -4.73
N ARG A 109 3.78 -12.41 -4.33
CA ARG A 109 3.39 -13.58 -5.10
C ARG A 109 2.90 -13.18 -6.49
N HIS A 110 2.07 -12.14 -6.58
CA HIS A 110 1.58 -11.68 -7.88
C HIS A 110 2.69 -11.13 -8.76
N MET A 111 3.71 -10.51 -8.16
CA MET A 111 4.85 -10.01 -8.93
C MET A 111 5.68 -11.14 -9.53
N GLY A 112 5.66 -12.30 -8.91
CA GLY A 112 6.41 -13.46 -9.39
C GLY A 112 5.68 -14.29 -10.44
N GLU A 113 4.44 -13.97 -10.71
CA GLU A 113 3.63 -14.74 -11.68
C GLU A 113 3.80 -14.24 -13.09
#